data_356761f16266410ae6bb15058091e037
#
_entry.id   356761f16266410ae6bb15058091e037
#
_cell.length_a   1.000
_cell.length_b   1.000
_cell.length_c   1.000
_cell.angle_alpha   90.00
_cell.angle_beta   90.00
_cell.angle_gamma   90.00
#
_symmetry.space_group_name_H-M   'P 1'
#
loop_
_entity.id
_entity.type
_entity.pdbx_description
1 polymer ?
#
loop_
_entity_poly.entity_id
_entity_poly.type
_entity_poly.pdbx_seq_one_letter_code
_entity_poly.pdbx_strand_id
1 'polypeptide(L)'
;ALTGKATKSTTEEMGSLFATGYGIYKGFYDDMSDLEFGEMFSAGIATAVKNYKTSGSEMASAISALGATATNANVPLEEQLAIMGQLQTTMSGSEAATKYKSFLNQASSAGEKLGLTFLDTNNQLLSMPDILTELKGKYGETIDAVEKRELKEAFGTDEAVALIDLLYNNVETLDSGIQDLQGSMKNGISVTEEMAEAINNTPEQKFQVLK
;
A
#
# COMPACT_ATOMS: atom_id res chain seq x y z
N ALA A 1 -12.10 -7.77 -16.50
CA ALA A 1 -13.33 -8.43 -16.02
C ALA A 1 -13.09 -9.23 -14.72
N LEU A 2 -12.09 -10.13 -14.69
CA LEU A 2 -11.81 -10.98 -13.54
C LEU A 2 -11.42 -10.17 -12.28
N THR A 3 -10.51 -9.22 -12.41
CA THR A 3 -10.09 -8.34 -11.32
C THR A 3 -11.25 -7.49 -10.81
N GLY A 4 -12.11 -6.98 -11.70
CA GLY A 4 -13.30 -6.24 -11.32
C GLY A 4 -14.23 -7.07 -10.43
N LYS A 5 -14.44 -8.34 -10.75
CA LYS A 5 -15.20 -9.28 -9.90
C LYS A 5 -14.54 -9.48 -8.53
N ALA A 6 -13.23 -9.79 -8.51
CA ALA A 6 -12.48 -10.01 -7.28
C ALA A 6 -12.46 -8.78 -6.35
N THR A 7 -12.56 -7.58 -6.89
CA THR A 7 -12.49 -6.31 -6.15
C THR A 7 -13.83 -5.61 -5.99
N LYS A 8 -14.91 -6.21 -6.47
CA LYS A 8 -16.28 -5.62 -6.51
C LYS A 8 -16.33 -4.27 -7.23
N SER A 9 -15.52 -4.12 -8.28
CA SER A 9 -15.41 -2.91 -9.10
C SER A 9 -15.83 -3.17 -10.53
N THR A 10 -16.10 -2.12 -11.29
CA THR A 10 -16.45 -2.26 -12.71
C THR A 10 -15.25 -2.63 -13.56
N THR A 11 -15.50 -3.22 -14.72
CA THR A 11 -14.43 -3.55 -15.69
C THR A 11 -13.72 -2.28 -16.18
N GLU A 12 -14.45 -1.19 -16.33
CA GLU A 12 -13.90 0.10 -16.77
C GLU A 12 -12.97 0.71 -15.72
N GLU A 13 -13.39 0.71 -14.44
CA GLU A 13 -12.55 1.16 -13.32
C GLU A 13 -11.25 0.36 -13.24
N MET A 14 -11.32 -0.96 -13.41
CA MET A 14 -10.13 -1.81 -13.39
C MET A 14 -9.25 -1.60 -14.63
N GLY A 15 -9.83 -1.38 -15.79
CA GLY A 15 -9.08 -1.03 -17.00
C GLY A 15 -8.28 0.25 -16.82
N SER A 16 -8.89 1.27 -16.25
CA SER A 16 -8.23 2.54 -15.91
C SER A 16 -7.12 2.35 -14.88
N LEU A 17 -7.36 1.55 -13.83
CA LEU A 17 -6.37 1.22 -12.82
C LEU A 17 -5.16 0.48 -13.44
N PHE A 18 -5.39 -0.49 -14.30
CA PHE A 18 -4.31 -1.21 -15.00
C PHE A 18 -3.46 -0.28 -15.87
N ALA A 19 -4.08 0.64 -16.59
CA ALA A 19 -3.36 1.62 -17.40
C ALA A 19 -2.49 2.55 -16.54
N THR A 20 -3.03 3.03 -15.42
CA THR A 20 -2.30 3.86 -14.46
C THR A 20 -1.15 3.08 -13.80
N GLY A 21 -1.43 1.87 -13.33
CA GLY A 21 -0.43 1.00 -12.71
C GLY A 21 0.69 0.59 -13.67
N TYR A 22 0.36 0.30 -14.92
CA TYR A 22 1.33 0.02 -15.96
C TYR A 22 2.30 1.21 -16.13
N GLY A 23 1.76 2.42 -16.25
CA GLY A 23 2.57 3.63 -16.44
C GLY A 23 3.49 3.94 -15.24
N ILE A 24 3.06 3.63 -14.01
CA ILE A 24 3.84 3.90 -12.80
C ILE A 24 4.86 2.80 -12.51
N TYR A 25 4.46 1.54 -12.63
CA TYR A 25 5.21 0.41 -12.06
C TYR A 25 5.93 -0.47 -13.09
N LYS A 26 5.45 -0.57 -14.33
CA LYS A 26 6.00 -1.54 -15.30
C LYS A 26 7.50 -1.39 -15.53
N GLY A 27 8.04 -0.16 -15.52
CA GLY A 27 9.46 0.10 -15.69
C GLY A 27 10.36 -0.51 -14.60
N PHE A 28 9.80 -0.84 -13.43
CA PHE A 28 10.49 -1.53 -12.34
C PHE A 28 10.41 -3.06 -12.43
N TYR A 29 9.67 -3.57 -13.41
CA TYR A 29 9.45 -5.00 -13.69
C TYR A 29 9.77 -5.29 -15.17
N ASP A 30 10.91 -4.80 -15.65
CA ASP A 30 11.33 -4.91 -17.05
C ASP A 30 11.54 -6.35 -17.53
N ASP A 31 11.83 -7.25 -16.61
CA ASP A 31 11.97 -8.69 -16.82
C ASP A 31 10.63 -9.42 -17.02
N MET A 32 9.52 -8.77 -16.69
CA MET A 32 8.17 -9.31 -16.86
C MET A 32 7.60 -8.91 -18.23
N SER A 33 6.88 -9.83 -18.87
CA SER A 33 5.99 -9.48 -19.99
C SER A 33 4.82 -8.62 -19.49
N ASP A 34 4.11 -7.97 -20.41
CA ASP A 34 2.93 -7.18 -20.07
C ASP A 34 1.83 -8.04 -19.42
N LEU A 35 1.68 -9.29 -19.88
CA LEU A 35 0.74 -10.23 -19.30
C LEU A 35 1.14 -10.63 -17.87
N GLU A 36 2.39 -11.00 -17.65
CA GLU A 36 2.93 -11.36 -16.33
C GLU A 36 2.80 -10.20 -15.34
N PHE A 37 3.09 -8.97 -15.78
CA PHE A 37 2.87 -7.78 -14.98
C PHE A 37 1.39 -7.60 -14.62
N GLY A 38 0.50 -7.73 -15.60
CA GLY A 38 -0.94 -7.62 -15.39
C GLY A 38 -1.47 -8.67 -14.40
N GLU A 39 -0.98 -9.90 -14.46
CA GLU A 39 -1.34 -10.98 -13.53
C GLU A 39 -0.84 -10.68 -12.11
N MET A 40 0.41 -10.28 -11.97
CA MET A 40 1.01 -9.88 -10.69
C MET A 40 0.26 -8.70 -10.06
N PHE A 41 0.03 -7.65 -10.83
CA PHE A 41 -0.66 -6.45 -10.37
C PHE A 41 -2.12 -6.74 -9.97
N SER A 42 -2.82 -7.55 -10.76
CA SER A 42 -4.18 -8.03 -10.45
C SER A 42 -4.22 -8.76 -9.10
N ALA A 43 -3.30 -9.69 -8.87
CA ALA A 43 -3.21 -10.42 -7.61
C ALA A 43 -2.93 -9.49 -6.42
N GLY A 44 -2.04 -8.51 -6.59
CA GLY A 44 -1.75 -7.51 -5.57
C GLY A 44 -2.97 -6.69 -5.18
N ILE A 45 -3.70 -6.17 -6.16
CA ILE A 45 -4.92 -5.39 -5.93
C ILE A 45 -6.01 -6.24 -5.27
N ALA A 46 -6.26 -7.43 -5.76
CA ALA A 46 -7.29 -8.32 -5.22
C ALA A 46 -6.98 -8.71 -3.75
N THR A 47 -5.73 -9.02 -3.45
CA THR A 47 -5.29 -9.35 -2.09
C THR A 47 -5.40 -8.17 -1.15
N ALA A 48 -4.99 -6.96 -1.58
CA ALA A 48 -5.11 -5.75 -0.77
C ALA A 48 -6.58 -5.42 -0.46
N VAL A 49 -7.46 -5.52 -1.45
CA VAL A 49 -8.90 -5.30 -1.28
C VAL A 49 -9.50 -6.27 -0.26
N LYS A 50 -9.14 -7.55 -0.34
CA LYS A 50 -9.58 -8.58 0.60
C LYS A 50 -9.06 -8.33 2.02
N ASN A 51 -7.76 -8.14 2.16
CA ASN A 51 -7.09 -8.08 3.46
C ASN A 51 -7.45 -6.82 4.26
N TYR A 52 -7.62 -5.70 3.57
CA TYR A 52 -7.88 -4.40 4.19
C TYR A 52 -9.34 -3.95 4.10
N LYS A 53 -10.22 -4.79 3.55
CA LYS A 53 -11.66 -4.52 3.40
C LYS A 53 -11.96 -3.20 2.70
N THR A 54 -11.13 -2.83 1.74
CA THR A 54 -11.32 -1.69 0.86
C THR A 54 -11.98 -2.12 -0.46
N SER A 55 -11.92 -1.30 -1.49
CA SER A 55 -12.43 -1.60 -2.83
C SER A 55 -11.37 -1.34 -3.89
N GLY A 56 -11.58 -1.90 -5.08
CA GLY A 56 -10.73 -1.59 -6.24
C GLY A 56 -10.76 -0.11 -6.60
N SER A 57 -11.90 0.56 -6.49
CA SER A 57 -12.03 2.01 -6.72
C SER A 57 -11.23 2.84 -5.73
N GLU A 58 -11.29 2.52 -4.44
CA GLU A 58 -10.52 3.23 -3.42
C GLU A 58 -9.01 2.99 -3.60
N MET A 59 -8.60 1.76 -3.92
CA MET A 59 -7.20 1.46 -4.21
C MET A 59 -6.73 2.18 -5.49
N ALA A 60 -7.56 2.28 -6.51
CA ALA A 60 -7.27 3.05 -7.71
C ALA A 60 -7.05 4.54 -7.40
N SER A 61 -7.91 5.13 -6.56
CA SER A 61 -7.76 6.52 -6.10
C SER A 61 -6.46 6.72 -5.33
N ALA A 62 -6.10 5.78 -4.46
CA ALA A 62 -4.85 5.82 -3.71
C ALA A 62 -3.62 5.77 -4.64
N ILE A 63 -3.59 4.84 -5.57
CA ILE A 63 -2.49 4.68 -6.53
C ILE A 63 -2.35 5.92 -7.42
N SER A 64 -3.45 6.47 -7.92
CA SER A 64 -3.44 7.69 -8.74
C SER A 64 -2.93 8.90 -7.96
N ALA A 65 -3.37 9.07 -6.72
CA ALA A 65 -2.96 10.18 -5.88
C ALA A 65 -1.49 10.08 -5.43
N LEU A 66 -1.01 8.87 -5.13
CA LEU A 66 0.39 8.62 -4.78
C LEU A 66 1.31 8.86 -6.00
N GLY A 67 0.86 8.48 -7.19
CA GLY A 67 1.65 8.55 -8.41
C GLY A 67 2.96 7.77 -8.29
N ALA A 68 4.03 8.33 -8.81
CA ALA A 68 5.35 7.71 -8.83
C ALA A 68 6.21 8.02 -7.58
N THR A 69 5.69 8.71 -6.59
CA THR A 69 6.48 9.19 -5.44
C THR A 69 7.17 8.04 -4.69
N ALA A 70 6.43 6.99 -4.35
CA ALA A 70 7.00 5.84 -3.64
C ALA A 70 7.91 4.99 -4.54
N THR A 71 7.53 4.82 -5.79
CA THR A 71 8.31 4.09 -6.79
C THR A 71 9.65 4.77 -7.06
N ASN A 72 9.67 6.09 -7.17
CA ASN A 72 10.89 6.87 -7.32
C ASN A 72 11.77 6.85 -6.06
N ALA A 73 11.18 6.60 -4.89
CA ALA A 73 11.90 6.35 -3.64
C ALA A 73 12.36 4.88 -3.51
N ASN A 74 12.20 4.08 -4.55
CA ASN A 74 12.54 2.66 -4.62
C ASN A 74 11.80 1.77 -3.62
N VAL A 75 10.59 2.15 -3.24
CA VAL A 75 9.73 1.34 -2.38
C VAL A 75 9.08 0.23 -3.21
N PRO A 76 9.18 -1.04 -2.80
CA PRO A 76 8.53 -2.14 -3.50
C PRO A 76 7.00 -1.98 -3.59
N LEU A 77 6.39 -2.46 -4.66
CA LEU A 77 4.94 -2.34 -4.89
C LEU A 77 4.12 -3.00 -3.77
N GLU A 78 4.53 -4.16 -3.30
CA GLU A 78 3.88 -4.86 -2.18
C GLU A 78 3.86 -4.02 -0.89
N GLU A 79 4.92 -3.31 -0.60
CA GLU A 79 4.95 -2.40 0.55
C GLU A 79 4.01 -1.21 0.36
N GLN A 80 4.00 -0.62 -0.83
CA GLN A 80 3.09 0.48 -1.17
C GLN A 80 1.62 0.07 -0.99
N LEU A 81 1.25 -1.09 -1.53
CA LEU A 81 -0.12 -1.62 -1.43
C LEU A 81 -0.51 -1.94 0.03
N ALA A 82 0.41 -2.50 0.81
CA ALA A 82 0.17 -2.80 2.22
C ALA A 82 -0.03 -1.53 3.05
N ILE A 83 0.80 -0.52 2.87
CA ILE A 83 0.68 0.76 3.59
C ILE A 83 -0.62 1.45 3.23
N MET A 84 -0.90 1.63 1.95
CA MET A 84 -2.13 2.27 1.50
C MET A 84 -3.38 1.48 1.92
N GLY A 85 -3.32 0.15 1.84
CA GLY A 85 -4.41 -0.71 2.28
C GLY A 85 -4.68 -0.59 3.78
N GLN A 86 -3.66 -0.63 4.60
CA GLN A 86 -3.81 -0.50 6.05
C GLN A 86 -4.36 0.87 6.45
N LEU A 87 -3.91 1.95 5.83
CA LEU A 87 -4.47 3.28 6.06
C LEU A 87 -5.94 3.37 5.64
N GLN A 88 -6.35 2.68 4.57
CA GLN A 88 -7.73 2.66 4.09
C GLN A 88 -8.71 1.94 5.01
N THR A 89 -8.25 1.27 6.06
CA THR A 89 -9.16 0.75 7.09
C THR A 89 -9.86 1.86 7.88
N THR A 90 -9.31 3.08 7.87
CA THR A 90 -9.81 4.24 8.63
C THR A 90 -10.02 5.50 7.78
N MET A 91 -9.64 5.50 6.52
CA MET A 91 -9.75 6.67 5.64
C MET A 91 -9.94 6.29 4.17
N SER A 92 -10.22 7.26 3.31
CA SER A 92 -10.29 7.07 1.85
C SER A 92 -8.91 6.77 1.26
N GLY A 93 -8.90 6.18 0.05
CA GLY A 93 -7.66 5.92 -0.68
C GLY A 93 -6.87 7.19 -0.98
N SER A 94 -7.56 8.26 -1.34
CA SER A 94 -6.96 9.57 -1.61
C SER A 94 -6.28 10.19 -0.38
N GLU A 95 -6.93 10.11 0.80
CA GLU A 95 -6.35 10.56 2.07
C GLU A 95 -5.15 9.73 2.48
N ALA A 96 -5.23 8.41 2.32
CA ALA A 96 -4.12 7.49 2.58
C ALA A 96 -2.89 7.86 1.74
N ALA A 97 -3.07 8.08 0.45
CA ALA A 97 -2.00 8.47 -0.46
C ALA A 97 -1.39 9.83 -0.10
N THR A 98 -2.20 10.81 0.31
CA THR A 98 -1.73 12.14 0.73
C THR A 98 -0.82 12.05 1.96
N LYS A 99 -1.20 11.26 2.96
CA LYS A 99 -0.38 11.03 4.15
C LYS A 99 0.92 10.31 3.81
N TYR A 100 0.83 9.26 3.00
CA TYR A 100 2.01 8.50 2.60
C TYR A 100 2.99 9.33 1.76
N LYS A 101 2.49 10.09 0.81
CA LYS A 101 3.29 11.00 -0.02
C LYS A 101 4.00 12.07 0.81
N SER A 102 3.31 12.66 1.77
CA SER A 102 3.89 13.63 2.71
C SER A 102 5.04 13.01 3.51
N PHE A 103 4.83 11.81 4.04
CA PHE A 103 5.89 11.07 4.75
C PHE A 103 7.11 10.81 3.86
N LEU A 104 6.90 10.28 2.66
CA LEU A 104 7.99 9.94 1.72
C LEU A 104 8.83 11.16 1.33
N ASN A 105 8.20 12.30 1.13
CA ASN A 105 8.89 13.54 0.76
C ASN A 105 9.80 14.08 1.86
N GLN A 106 9.55 13.73 3.12
CA GLN A 106 10.27 14.26 4.27
C GLN A 106 11.14 13.22 5.00
N ALA A 107 10.96 11.93 4.73
CA ALA A 107 11.53 10.86 5.54
C ALA A 107 13.05 10.95 5.72
N SER A 108 13.81 11.17 4.66
CA SER A 108 15.27 11.28 4.74
C SER A 108 15.72 12.43 5.64
N SER A 109 15.20 13.62 5.39
CA SER A 109 15.50 14.82 6.18
C SER A 109 15.01 14.71 7.63
N ALA A 110 13.85 14.11 7.83
CA ALA A 110 13.30 13.89 9.17
C ALA A 110 14.18 12.93 9.98
N GLY A 111 14.65 11.85 9.39
CA GLY A 111 15.56 10.92 10.02
C GLY A 111 16.82 11.63 10.54
N GLU A 112 17.45 12.46 9.72
CA GLU A 112 18.64 13.25 10.12
C GLU A 112 18.31 14.17 11.29
N LYS A 113 17.20 14.90 11.25
CA LYS A 113 16.78 15.82 12.33
C LYS A 113 16.52 15.08 13.65
N LEU A 114 16.02 13.85 13.58
CA LEU A 114 15.76 12.99 14.75
C LEU A 114 17.00 12.25 15.25
N GLY A 115 18.14 12.34 14.54
CA GLY A 115 19.33 11.57 14.83
C GLY A 115 19.17 10.08 14.55
N LEU A 116 18.29 9.73 13.61
CA LEU A 116 17.99 8.36 13.20
C LEU A 116 18.46 8.11 11.77
N THR A 117 18.69 6.84 11.44
CA THR A 117 19.07 6.42 10.10
C THR A 117 17.89 5.78 9.40
N PHE A 118 17.25 6.52 8.49
CA PHE A 118 16.14 6.01 7.65
C PHE A 118 16.61 5.56 6.27
N LEU A 119 17.90 5.63 6.01
CA LEU A 119 18.54 5.23 4.75
C LEU A 119 19.46 4.03 4.97
N ASP A 120 19.53 3.17 3.97
CA ASP A 120 20.50 2.09 3.92
C ASP A 120 21.89 2.59 3.44
N THR A 121 22.85 1.66 3.31
CA THR A 121 24.23 1.96 2.87
C THR A 121 24.30 2.48 1.42
N ASN A 122 23.24 2.31 0.63
CA ASN A 122 23.13 2.80 -0.74
C ASN A 122 22.32 4.11 -0.84
N ASN A 123 22.05 4.77 0.29
CA ASN A 123 21.19 5.95 0.40
C ASN A 123 19.74 5.72 -0.10
N GLN A 124 19.28 4.48 -0.02
CA GLN A 124 17.89 4.15 -0.30
C GLN A 124 17.08 4.13 1.00
N LEU A 125 15.83 4.53 0.93
CA LEU A 125 14.93 4.53 2.08
C LEU A 125 14.76 3.11 2.62
N LEU A 126 14.89 2.94 3.94
CA LEU A 126 14.54 1.68 4.61
C LEU A 126 13.07 1.34 4.38
N SER A 127 12.70 0.08 4.58
CA SER A 127 11.29 -0.32 4.60
C SER A 127 10.53 0.42 5.70
N MET A 128 9.23 0.60 5.53
CA MET A 128 8.41 1.24 6.56
C MET A 128 8.46 0.48 7.91
N PRO A 129 8.41 -0.87 7.95
CA PRO A 129 8.60 -1.59 9.21
C PRO A 129 9.93 -1.27 9.88
N ASP A 130 11.01 -1.15 9.14
CA ASP A 130 12.34 -0.82 9.68
C ASP A 130 12.40 0.63 10.19
N ILE A 131 11.81 1.58 9.46
CA ILE A 131 11.71 2.98 9.90
C ILE A 131 10.92 3.08 11.21
N LEU A 132 9.79 2.39 11.30
CA LEU A 132 8.98 2.36 12.53
C LEU A 132 9.74 1.71 13.69
N THR A 133 10.57 0.71 13.41
CA THR A 133 11.44 0.06 14.41
C THR A 133 12.52 1.04 14.92
N GLU A 134 13.13 1.82 14.04
CA GLU A 134 14.04 2.89 14.42
C GLU A 134 13.36 3.93 15.32
N LEU A 135 12.13 4.33 14.99
CA LEU A 135 11.34 5.24 15.81
C LEU A 135 11.01 4.62 17.18
N LYS A 136 10.67 3.33 17.23
CA LYS A 136 10.43 2.60 18.49
C LYS A 136 11.70 2.49 19.33
N GLY A 137 12.84 2.37 18.71
CA GLY A 137 14.14 2.40 19.41
C GLY A 137 14.39 3.73 20.12
N LYS A 138 13.88 4.84 19.55
CA LYS A 138 14.01 6.18 20.11
C LYS A 138 12.94 6.49 21.16
N TYR A 139 11.67 6.20 20.87
CA TYR A 139 10.51 6.65 21.66
C TYR A 139 9.88 5.54 22.51
N GLY A 140 10.20 4.27 22.28
CA GLY A 140 9.58 3.14 22.97
C GLY A 140 8.22 2.76 22.35
N GLU A 141 7.37 2.12 23.15
CA GLU A 141 6.10 1.57 22.66
C GLU A 141 5.04 2.65 22.40
N THR A 142 5.13 3.79 23.05
CA THR A 142 4.18 4.89 22.90
C THR A 142 4.92 6.19 22.68
N ILE A 143 4.34 7.07 21.87
CA ILE A 143 4.86 8.41 21.58
C ILE A 143 4.06 9.41 22.40
N ASP A 144 4.72 10.12 23.30
CA ASP A 144 4.06 11.14 24.13
C ASP A 144 3.88 12.48 23.39
N ALA A 145 3.26 13.46 24.05
CA ALA A 145 2.94 14.75 23.43
C ALA A 145 4.19 15.59 23.09
N VAL A 146 5.28 15.43 23.84
CA VAL A 146 6.55 16.12 23.57
C VAL A 146 7.25 15.50 22.37
N GLU A 147 7.28 14.18 22.32
CA GLU A 147 7.84 13.39 21.23
C GLU A 147 7.05 13.60 19.93
N LYS A 148 5.72 13.71 19.99
CA LYS A 148 4.89 14.07 18.82
C LYS A 148 5.24 15.45 18.27
N ARG A 149 5.54 16.40 19.13
CA ARG A 149 6.00 17.72 18.70
C ARG A 149 7.37 17.63 18.01
N GLU A 150 8.30 16.86 18.56
CA GLU A 150 9.59 16.59 17.93
C GLU A 150 9.42 15.96 16.54
N LEU A 151 8.54 14.96 16.41
CA LEU A 151 8.19 14.35 15.13
C LEU A 151 7.64 15.38 14.13
N LYS A 152 6.73 16.25 14.59
CA LYS A 152 6.14 17.28 13.74
C LYS A 152 7.20 18.30 13.28
N GLU A 153 8.09 18.71 14.15
CA GLU A 153 9.21 19.60 13.79
C GLU A 153 10.16 18.93 12.77
N ALA A 154 10.40 17.62 12.91
CA ALA A 154 11.26 16.86 11.99
C ALA A 154 10.62 16.67 10.61
N PHE A 155 9.37 16.21 10.57
CA PHE A 155 8.65 15.93 9.31
C PHE A 155 8.00 17.17 8.68
N GLY A 156 7.69 18.18 9.46
CA GLY A 156 7.14 19.46 9.00
C GLY A 156 5.66 19.44 8.60
N THR A 157 4.97 18.30 8.67
CA THR A 157 3.56 18.15 8.29
C THR A 157 2.78 17.30 9.29
N ASP A 158 1.50 17.62 9.46
CA ASP A 158 0.58 16.81 10.28
C ASP A 158 0.24 15.46 9.61
N GLU A 159 0.21 15.42 8.28
CA GLU A 159 -0.07 14.22 7.50
C GLU A 159 0.98 13.13 7.73
N ALA A 160 2.27 13.48 7.72
CA ALA A 160 3.34 12.53 7.98
C ALA A 160 3.29 11.99 9.42
N VAL A 161 3.03 12.85 10.39
CA VAL A 161 2.85 12.44 11.80
C VAL A 161 1.63 11.55 11.98
N ALA A 162 0.52 11.87 11.30
CA ALA A 162 -0.69 11.06 11.34
C ALA A 162 -0.46 9.66 10.74
N LEU A 163 0.33 9.53 9.69
CA LEU A 163 0.75 8.24 9.15
C LEU A 163 1.51 7.43 10.20
N ILE A 164 2.50 8.04 10.85
CA ILE A 164 3.27 7.38 11.90
C ILE A 164 2.36 6.91 13.03
N ASP A 165 1.46 7.75 13.52
CA ASP A 165 0.49 7.40 14.58
C ASP A 165 -0.36 6.17 14.20
N LEU A 166 -0.79 6.08 12.94
CA LEU A 166 -1.63 4.99 12.46
C LEU A 166 -0.88 3.66 12.31
N LEU A 167 0.41 3.71 11.95
CA LEU A 167 1.21 2.51 11.71
C LEU A 167 2.06 2.09 12.90
N TYR A 168 2.35 2.97 13.84
CA TYR A 168 3.32 2.78 14.92
C TYR A 168 3.05 1.54 15.78
N ASN A 169 1.80 1.30 16.14
CA ASN A 169 1.42 0.15 16.96
C ASN A 169 1.06 -1.10 16.14
N ASN A 170 1.23 -1.06 14.83
CA ASN A 170 0.82 -2.11 13.90
C ASN A 170 1.98 -2.59 13.02
N VAL A 171 3.22 -2.49 13.49
CA VAL A 171 4.42 -2.84 12.71
C VAL A 171 4.41 -4.30 12.27
N GLU A 172 4.08 -5.23 13.17
CA GLU A 172 4.02 -6.65 12.86
C GLU A 172 2.88 -6.97 11.87
N THR A 173 1.74 -6.32 12.02
CA THR A 173 0.61 -6.46 11.08
C THR A 173 0.97 -5.93 9.70
N LEU A 174 1.69 -4.80 9.64
CA LEU A 174 2.19 -4.24 8.38
C LEU A 174 3.19 -5.17 7.72
N ASP A 175 4.16 -5.68 8.46
CA ASP A 175 5.18 -6.59 7.93
C ASP A 175 4.54 -7.90 7.41
N SER A 176 3.62 -8.49 8.17
CA SER A 176 2.86 -9.66 7.72
C SER A 176 2.03 -9.38 6.48
N GLY A 177 1.42 -8.20 6.39
CA GLY A 177 0.66 -7.76 5.22
C GLY A 177 1.53 -7.62 3.97
N ILE A 178 2.73 -7.07 4.11
CA ILE A 178 3.71 -6.98 3.01
C ILE A 178 4.10 -8.38 2.52
N GLN A 179 4.39 -9.30 3.44
CA GLN A 179 4.76 -10.68 3.09
C GLN A 179 3.62 -11.42 2.39
N ASP A 180 2.39 -11.25 2.84
CA ASP A 180 1.20 -11.85 2.22
C ASP A 180 0.99 -11.32 0.79
N LEU A 181 1.09 -10.02 0.59
CA LEU A 181 1.04 -9.42 -0.74
C LEU A 181 2.16 -9.91 -1.64
N GLN A 182 3.38 -10.01 -1.14
CA GLN A 182 4.51 -10.54 -1.89
C GLN A 182 4.25 -11.98 -2.36
N GLY A 183 3.70 -12.83 -1.50
CA GLY A 183 3.33 -14.20 -1.84
C GLY A 183 2.22 -14.27 -2.89
N SER A 184 1.16 -13.48 -2.73
CA SER A 184 0.04 -13.41 -3.68
C SER A 184 0.48 -12.90 -5.05
N MET A 185 1.30 -11.87 -5.10
CA MET A 185 1.81 -11.31 -6.35
C MET A 185 2.70 -12.30 -7.12
N LYS A 186 3.45 -13.15 -6.42
CA LYS A 186 4.20 -14.24 -7.04
C LYS A 186 3.29 -15.32 -7.66
N ASN A 187 2.13 -15.57 -7.05
CA ASN A 187 1.17 -16.55 -7.55
C ASN A 187 0.31 -16.03 -8.72
N GLY A 188 0.32 -14.71 -8.95
CA GLY A 188 -0.28 -14.09 -10.11
C GLY A 188 -1.78 -14.31 -10.22
N ILE A 189 -2.26 -14.67 -11.43
CA ILE A 189 -3.68 -14.71 -11.78
C ILE A 189 -4.49 -15.72 -10.96
N SER A 190 -3.89 -16.82 -10.50
CA SER A 190 -4.60 -17.85 -9.73
C SER A 190 -5.27 -17.28 -8.47
N VAL A 191 -4.62 -16.35 -7.79
CA VAL A 191 -5.16 -15.67 -6.62
C VAL A 191 -6.40 -14.85 -6.98
N THR A 192 -6.36 -14.14 -8.10
CA THR A 192 -7.50 -13.34 -8.58
C THR A 192 -8.67 -14.23 -8.98
N GLU A 193 -8.41 -15.37 -9.60
CA GLU A 193 -9.42 -16.36 -9.95
C GLU A 193 -10.12 -16.93 -8.72
N GLU A 194 -9.36 -17.37 -7.72
CA GLU A 194 -9.91 -17.88 -6.46
C GLU A 194 -10.80 -16.85 -5.76
N MET A 195 -10.37 -15.59 -5.71
CA MET A 195 -11.17 -14.52 -5.09
C MET A 195 -12.44 -14.22 -5.88
N ALA A 196 -12.37 -14.23 -7.21
CA ALA A 196 -13.55 -14.02 -8.06
C ALA A 196 -14.57 -15.16 -7.90
N GLU A 197 -14.09 -16.40 -7.80
CA GLU A 197 -14.94 -17.58 -7.54
C GLU A 197 -15.59 -17.54 -6.17
N ALA A 198 -14.84 -17.16 -5.13
CA ALA A 198 -15.37 -17.03 -3.78
C ALA A 198 -16.53 -16.01 -3.71
N ILE A 199 -16.42 -14.89 -4.41
CA ILE A 199 -17.48 -13.88 -4.52
C ILE A 199 -18.69 -14.44 -5.27
N ASN A 200 -18.50 -15.15 -6.39
CA ASN A 200 -19.58 -15.74 -7.17
C ASN A 200 -20.35 -16.83 -6.42
N ASN A 201 -19.74 -17.45 -5.42
CA ASN A 201 -20.34 -18.52 -4.62
C ASN A 201 -21.10 -18.02 -3.37
N THR A 202 -21.20 -16.72 -3.17
CA THR A 202 -22.02 -16.18 -2.06
C THR A 202 -23.52 -16.40 -2.31
N PRO A 203 -24.32 -16.64 -1.25
CA PRO A 203 -25.76 -16.87 -1.40
C PRO A 203 -26.50 -15.77 -2.17
N GLU A 204 -26.11 -14.51 -1.98
CA GLU A 204 -26.73 -13.35 -2.64
C GLU A 204 -26.55 -13.37 -4.16
N GLN A 205 -25.40 -13.85 -4.66
CA GLN A 205 -25.14 -13.92 -6.09
C GLN A 205 -25.80 -15.14 -6.75
N LYS A 206 -25.95 -16.25 -6.04
CA LYS A 206 -26.71 -17.40 -6.54
C LYS A 206 -28.17 -17.08 -6.81
N PHE A 207 -28.74 -16.12 -6.08
CA PHE A 207 -30.12 -15.64 -6.34
C PHE A 207 -30.24 -14.73 -7.55
N GLN A 208 -29.19 -14.05 -7.97
CA GLN A 208 -29.20 -13.19 -9.16
C GLN A 208 -29.08 -13.97 -10.48
N VAL A 209 -28.48 -15.15 -10.45
CA VAL A 209 -28.34 -16.01 -11.65
C VAL A 209 -29.62 -16.80 -11.94
N LEU A 210 -30.54 -16.89 -10.98
CA LEU A 210 -31.83 -17.60 -11.11
C LEU A 210 -33.02 -16.71 -11.53
N LYS A 211 -32.78 -15.45 -11.84
CA LYS A 211 -33.75 -14.50 -12.43
C LYS A 211 -33.39 -14.20 -13.89
#